data_42cafc8e835196b6ac005906fc10d522
#
_entry.id   42cafc8e835196b6ac005906fc10d522
#
_cell.length_a   1.000
_cell.length_b   1.000
_cell.length_c   1.000
_cell.angle_alpha   90.00
_cell.angle_beta   90.00
_cell.angle_gamma   90.00
#
_symmetry.space_group_name_H-M   'P 1'
#
loop_
_entity.id
_entity.type
_entity.pdbx_description
1 polymer ?
#
loop_
_entity_poly.entity_id
_entity_poly.type
_entity_poly.pdbx_seq_one_letter_code
_entity_poly.pdbx_strand_id
1 'polypeptide(L)'
;MTANLTTLANLRAGRLAGATHLDLRHCGLDEFPREIFELADTLTMLDLSGNRLRTLPDDLPRLRALRTLFCSSNLFETLPAALGACPELDLVGFKANAIAHVPADALSPRLRWLILSDNRVAAMPETLGACRGLRKLALAGNRLTALPASIGDCESLELIRLSANAFERIEDALPDGLLALPRLTWLAYAGNPFNVAQEARALAATPIARIAWDELQLGELLGEGASGHIWSARWRPAQGGDRPVAVKLFKGAMTSDGLPGSEMAACIAADVHAHVIGVEGRIAGHPQGAQGLVMGLIPPRYRSLAGPPSLASCTRDVYASELRFTGAQAHAIARGTRDALAHLHAQGLMHGDFYAHNILVDDDAHALLGDFGAASFLPVDDVPRSEALKRIDRRALSVLIDELTQRCDTPDALAELRP
;
A
#
# COMPACT_ATOMS: atom_id res chain seq x y z
N MET A 1 -15.24 -5.74 -19.70
CA MET A 1 -14.80 -6.72 -20.74
C MET A 1 -15.16 -6.28 -22.15
N THR A 2 -16.38 -5.87 -22.47
CA THR A 2 -16.78 -5.45 -23.84
C THR A 2 -16.04 -4.22 -24.37
N ALA A 3 -15.79 -3.20 -23.54
CA ALA A 3 -15.09 -1.97 -23.96
C ALA A 3 -13.64 -2.22 -24.42
N ASN A 4 -12.88 -3.02 -23.68
CA ASN A 4 -11.47 -3.31 -23.99
C ASN A 4 -11.32 -4.18 -25.23
N LEU A 5 -12.25 -5.13 -25.47
CA LEU A 5 -12.29 -5.88 -26.71
C LEU A 5 -12.61 -5.00 -27.93
N THR A 6 -13.45 -3.99 -27.77
CA THR A 6 -13.70 -2.97 -28.78
C THR A 6 -12.46 -2.13 -29.06
N THR A 7 -11.72 -1.75 -27.99
CA THR A 7 -10.42 -1.05 -28.11
C THR A 7 -9.41 -1.87 -28.91
N LEU A 8 -9.28 -3.18 -28.60
CA LEU A 8 -8.40 -4.07 -29.34
C LEU A 8 -8.79 -4.21 -30.83
N ALA A 9 -10.09 -4.32 -31.12
CA ALA A 9 -10.57 -4.37 -32.50
C ALA A 9 -10.30 -3.05 -33.25
N ASN A 10 -10.43 -1.90 -32.59
CA ASN A 10 -10.09 -0.60 -33.16
C ASN A 10 -8.60 -0.43 -33.39
N LEU A 11 -7.75 -0.90 -32.46
CA LEU A 11 -6.30 -0.93 -32.64
C LEU A 11 -5.92 -1.71 -33.91
N ARG A 12 -6.40 -2.96 -34.01
CA ARG A 12 -6.13 -3.83 -35.19
C ARG A 12 -6.65 -3.29 -36.50
N ALA A 13 -7.66 -2.42 -36.45
CA ALA A 13 -8.19 -1.74 -37.61
C ALA A 13 -7.52 -0.39 -37.92
N GLY A 14 -6.44 -0.01 -37.20
CA GLY A 14 -5.72 1.26 -37.37
C GLY A 14 -6.52 2.51 -37.01
N ARG A 15 -7.62 2.35 -36.23
CA ARG A 15 -8.54 3.46 -35.88
C ARG A 15 -8.15 4.26 -34.66
N LEU A 16 -7.00 3.97 -34.05
CA LEU A 16 -6.51 4.61 -32.83
C LEU A 16 -5.30 5.53 -33.08
N ALA A 17 -5.08 5.96 -34.32
CA ALA A 17 -3.98 6.87 -34.64
C ALA A 17 -3.96 8.10 -33.72
N GLY A 18 -2.80 8.41 -33.13
CA GLY A 18 -2.65 9.54 -32.21
C GLY A 18 -3.13 9.27 -30.76
N ALA A 19 -3.59 8.07 -30.42
CA ALA A 19 -3.97 7.74 -29.06
C ALA A 19 -2.76 7.84 -28.12
N THR A 20 -2.99 8.47 -26.96
CA THR A 20 -1.98 8.63 -25.89
C THR A 20 -2.13 7.60 -24.79
N HIS A 21 -3.30 6.98 -24.65
CA HIS A 21 -3.62 5.98 -23.64
C HIS A 21 -4.26 4.77 -24.29
N LEU A 22 -3.80 3.58 -23.95
CA LEU A 22 -4.32 2.33 -24.49
C LEU A 22 -4.60 1.35 -23.36
N ASP A 23 -5.89 1.06 -23.14
CA ASP A 23 -6.36 0.07 -22.17
C ASP A 23 -6.75 -1.23 -22.89
N LEU A 24 -5.93 -2.26 -22.73
CA LEU A 24 -6.15 -3.62 -23.26
C LEU A 24 -6.25 -4.66 -22.13
N ARG A 25 -6.74 -4.23 -20.95
CA ARG A 25 -6.96 -5.15 -19.83
C ARG A 25 -8.00 -6.20 -20.16
N HIS A 26 -7.71 -7.45 -19.72
CA HIS A 26 -8.63 -8.57 -19.83
C HIS A 26 -9.11 -8.86 -21.29
N CYS A 27 -8.22 -8.65 -22.26
CA CYS A 27 -8.48 -8.95 -23.67
C CYS A 27 -8.13 -10.40 -24.08
N GLY A 28 -7.61 -11.22 -23.15
CA GLY A 28 -7.22 -12.58 -23.40
C GLY A 28 -5.97 -12.72 -24.29
N LEU A 29 -5.09 -11.72 -24.27
CA LEU A 29 -3.89 -11.67 -25.10
C LEU A 29 -2.86 -12.70 -24.61
N ASP A 30 -2.38 -13.56 -25.51
CA ASP A 30 -1.24 -14.46 -25.30
C ASP A 30 0.07 -13.85 -25.81
N GLU A 31 -0.01 -12.91 -26.76
CA GLU A 31 1.12 -12.23 -27.37
C GLU A 31 0.88 -10.72 -27.41
N PHE A 32 1.97 -9.94 -27.45
CA PHE A 32 1.94 -8.48 -27.57
C PHE A 32 1.41 -8.08 -28.96
N PRO A 33 0.31 -7.29 -29.06
CA PRO A 33 -0.21 -6.83 -30.34
C PRO A 33 0.77 -5.88 -31.03
N ARG A 34 1.31 -6.27 -32.18
CA ARG A 34 2.33 -5.47 -32.90
C ARG A 34 1.80 -4.13 -33.41
N GLU A 35 0.50 -4.02 -33.60
CA GLU A 35 -0.19 -2.80 -34.01
C GLU A 35 -0.03 -1.64 -33.01
N ILE A 36 0.34 -1.93 -31.75
CA ILE A 36 0.68 -0.92 -30.75
C ILE A 36 1.83 -0.01 -31.23
N PHE A 37 2.76 -0.53 -32.04
CA PHE A 37 3.85 0.26 -32.58
C PHE A 37 3.43 1.35 -33.57
N GLU A 38 2.21 1.32 -34.09
CA GLU A 38 1.64 2.41 -34.90
C GLU A 38 1.39 3.67 -34.06
N LEU A 39 1.38 3.53 -32.72
CA LEU A 39 1.22 4.60 -31.75
C LEU A 39 2.55 5.05 -31.12
N ALA A 40 3.69 4.68 -31.69
CA ALA A 40 5.02 4.80 -31.08
C ALA A 40 5.37 6.21 -30.60
N ASP A 41 4.92 7.23 -31.31
CA ASP A 41 5.26 8.63 -31.03
C ASP A 41 4.22 9.35 -30.15
N THR A 42 3.09 8.71 -29.85
CA THR A 42 1.98 9.34 -29.10
C THR A 42 1.59 8.60 -27.82
N LEU A 43 1.80 7.26 -27.77
CA LEU A 43 1.34 6.43 -26.66
C LEU A 43 2.20 6.69 -25.41
N THR A 44 1.58 7.29 -24.39
CA THR A 44 2.22 7.58 -23.10
C THR A 44 1.89 6.57 -22.02
N MET A 45 0.72 5.91 -22.12
CA MET A 45 0.26 4.92 -21.14
C MET A 45 -0.30 3.69 -21.84
N LEU A 46 0.19 2.51 -21.43
CA LEU A 46 -0.23 1.20 -21.90
C LEU A 46 -0.59 0.29 -20.72
N ASP A 47 -1.82 -0.21 -20.69
CA ASP A 47 -2.25 -1.19 -19.71
C ASP A 47 -2.63 -2.51 -20.40
N LEU A 48 -1.82 -3.54 -20.14
CA LEU A 48 -1.95 -4.92 -20.62
C LEU A 48 -2.33 -5.89 -19.50
N SER A 49 -2.79 -5.39 -18.35
CA SER A 49 -3.06 -6.22 -17.16
C SER A 49 -4.20 -7.22 -17.40
N GLY A 50 -4.17 -8.34 -16.68
CA GLY A 50 -5.22 -9.37 -16.75
C GLY A 50 -5.25 -10.16 -18.07
N ASN A 51 -4.10 -10.35 -18.71
CA ASN A 51 -3.94 -11.14 -19.93
C ASN A 51 -3.12 -12.42 -19.65
N ARG A 52 -2.57 -13.05 -20.67
CA ARG A 52 -1.75 -14.27 -20.57
C ARG A 52 -0.36 -14.08 -21.19
N LEU A 53 0.14 -12.85 -21.19
CA LEU A 53 1.45 -12.51 -21.76
C LEU A 53 2.58 -13.14 -20.94
N ARG A 54 3.59 -13.66 -21.64
CA ARG A 54 4.81 -14.22 -21.05
C ARG A 54 6.06 -13.37 -21.33
N THR A 55 6.03 -12.61 -22.41
CA THR A 55 7.14 -11.76 -22.85
C THR A 55 6.60 -10.45 -23.44
N LEU A 56 7.48 -9.46 -23.50
CA LEU A 56 7.33 -8.26 -24.33
C LEU A 56 8.37 -8.32 -25.45
N PRO A 57 8.11 -7.67 -26.60
CA PRO A 57 9.06 -7.68 -27.71
C PRO A 57 10.34 -6.89 -27.38
N ASP A 58 11.49 -7.34 -27.89
CA ASP A 58 12.79 -6.69 -27.67
C ASP A 58 12.84 -5.27 -28.27
N ASP A 59 12.03 -5.01 -29.30
CA ASP A 59 11.91 -3.70 -29.93
C ASP A 59 10.86 -2.79 -29.24
N LEU A 60 10.44 -3.11 -28.00
CA LEU A 60 9.57 -2.27 -27.16
C LEU A 60 10.06 -0.81 -27.06
N PRO A 61 11.38 -0.48 -27.02
CA PRO A 61 11.90 0.87 -27.01
C PRO A 61 11.53 1.74 -28.23
N ARG A 62 10.93 1.16 -29.27
CA ARG A 62 10.29 1.92 -30.37
C ARG A 62 9.13 2.79 -29.88
N LEU A 63 8.48 2.41 -28.77
CA LEU A 63 7.44 3.23 -28.11
C LEU A 63 8.11 4.41 -27.39
N ARG A 64 8.51 5.42 -28.15
CA ARG A 64 9.37 6.52 -27.69
C ARG A 64 8.72 7.43 -26.65
N ALA A 65 7.39 7.57 -26.71
CA ALA A 65 6.61 8.39 -25.79
C ALA A 65 6.11 7.63 -24.55
N LEU A 66 6.32 6.31 -24.46
CA LEU A 66 5.77 5.47 -23.38
C LEU A 66 6.39 5.79 -22.03
N ARG A 67 5.56 6.26 -21.10
CA ARG A 67 5.92 6.62 -19.72
C ARG A 67 5.41 5.62 -18.69
N THR A 68 4.25 5.03 -18.93
CA THR A 68 3.59 4.13 -17.98
C THR A 68 3.23 2.83 -18.66
N LEU A 69 3.67 1.71 -18.06
CA LEU A 69 3.35 0.37 -18.52
C LEU A 69 2.85 -0.50 -17.36
N PHE A 70 1.65 -1.04 -17.51
CA PHE A 70 1.08 -2.03 -16.63
C PHE A 70 0.90 -3.39 -17.33
N CYS A 71 1.45 -4.43 -16.71
CA CYS A 71 1.33 -5.84 -17.12
C CYS A 71 0.96 -6.74 -15.92
N SER A 72 0.17 -6.22 -14.97
CA SER A 72 -0.23 -6.97 -13.78
C SER A 72 -1.12 -8.17 -14.15
N SER A 73 -1.10 -9.22 -13.33
CA SER A 73 -1.94 -10.43 -13.57
C SER A 73 -1.75 -11.01 -14.97
N ASN A 74 -0.50 -11.32 -15.30
CA ASN A 74 -0.05 -12.00 -16.51
C ASN A 74 0.79 -13.24 -16.14
N LEU A 75 1.57 -13.77 -17.07
CA LEU A 75 2.36 -15.01 -16.91
C LEU A 75 3.88 -14.79 -17.06
N PHE A 76 4.38 -13.59 -16.81
CA PHE A 76 5.82 -13.29 -16.89
C PHE A 76 6.60 -14.05 -15.82
N GLU A 77 7.70 -14.70 -16.21
CA GLU A 77 8.64 -15.37 -15.30
C GLU A 77 9.94 -14.57 -15.11
N THR A 78 10.22 -13.66 -16.05
CA THR A 78 11.36 -12.72 -16.01
C THR A 78 10.85 -11.32 -16.32
N LEU A 79 11.37 -10.31 -15.62
CA LEU A 79 11.09 -8.91 -15.97
C LEU A 79 11.76 -8.62 -17.33
N PRO A 80 11.03 -8.13 -18.35
CA PRO A 80 11.59 -7.94 -19.68
C PRO A 80 12.76 -6.94 -19.71
N ALA A 81 13.92 -7.34 -20.22
CA ALA A 81 15.11 -6.48 -20.30
C ALA A 81 14.88 -5.23 -21.16
N ALA A 82 14.03 -5.34 -22.19
CA ALA A 82 13.69 -4.21 -23.07
C ALA A 82 13.11 -2.98 -22.34
N LEU A 83 12.60 -3.14 -21.10
CA LEU A 83 12.07 -2.03 -20.28
C LEU A 83 13.15 -0.97 -19.99
N GLY A 84 14.39 -1.42 -19.68
CA GLY A 84 15.46 -0.51 -19.33
C GLY A 84 15.95 0.37 -20.49
N ALA A 85 15.70 -0.05 -21.73
CA ALA A 85 16.04 0.70 -22.93
C ALA A 85 14.93 1.66 -23.40
N CYS A 86 13.73 1.62 -22.79
CA CYS A 86 12.62 2.52 -23.14
C CYS A 86 12.93 3.95 -22.69
N PRO A 87 12.98 4.95 -23.62
CA PRO A 87 13.61 6.25 -23.35
C PRO A 87 12.86 7.13 -22.33
N GLU A 88 11.54 7.01 -22.24
CA GLU A 88 10.69 7.83 -21.36
C GLU A 88 9.99 7.03 -20.26
N LEU A 89 10.22 5.71 -20.18
CA LEU A 89 9.50 4.83 -19.24
C LEU A 89 9.94 5.09 -17.80
N ASP A 90 9.04 5.61 -16.97
CA ASP A 90 9.29 5.95 -15.58
C ASP A 90 8.39 5.20 -14.58
N LEU A 91 7.29 4.57 -15.05
CA LEU A 91 6.38 3.79 -14.22
C LEU A 91 6.18 2.39 -14.81
N VAL A 92 6.53 1.37 -14.05
CA VAL A 92 6.47 -0.06 -14.43
C VAL A 92 5.72 -0.86 -13.37
N GLY A 93 4.66 -1.57 -13.79
CA GLY A 93 3.84 -2.41 -12.91
C GLY A 93 3.62 -3.81 -13.45
N PHE A 94 4.15 -4.82 -12.75
CA PHE A 94 4.02 -6.25 -13.05
C PHE A 94 3.52 -7.04 -11.82
N LYS A 95 2.58 -6.49 -11.06
CA LYS A 95 1.99 -7.17 -9.89
C LYS A 95 1.33 -8.50 -10.32
N ALA A 96 1.36 -9.50 -9.44
CA ALA A 96 0.67 -10.79 -9.63
C ALA A 96 1.07 -11.49 -10.95
N ASN A 97 2.36 -11.78 -11.06
CA ASN A 97 2.95 -12.61 -12.11
C ASN A 97 3.73 -13.79 -11.48
N ALA A 98 4.60 -14.42 -12.26
CA ALA A 98 5.48 -15.49 -11.78
C ALA A 98 6.97 -15.08 -11.82
N ILE A 99 7.27 -13.75 -11.81
CA ILE A 99 8.61 -13.23 -12.01
C ILE A 99 9.54 -13.70 -10.89
N ALA A 100 10.54 -14.49 -11.26
CA ALA A 100 11.60 -14.95 -10.38
C ALA A 100 12.93 -14.20 -10.63
N HIS A 101 13.11 -13.64 -11.81
CA HIS A 101 14.35 -12.98 -12.21
C HIS A 101 14.11 -11.54 -12.66
N VAL A 102 14.91 -10.62 -12.12
CA VAL A 102 14.98 -9.20 -12.50
C VAL A 102 16.35 -8.94 -13.11
N PRO A 103 16.47 -8.89 -14.45
CA PRO A 103 17.74 -8.59 -15.12
C PRO A 103 18.23 -7.19 -14.76
N ALA A 104 19.55 -7.03 -14.67
CA ALA A 104 20.18 -5.75 -14.34
C ALA A 104 19.84 -4.64 -15.34
N ASP A 105 19.72 -4.98 -16.60
CA ASP A 105 19.40 -4.10 -17.72
C ASP A 105 17.90 -3.80 -17.88
N ALA A 106 17.04 -4.48 -17.12
CA ALA A 106 15.60 -4.16 -17.08
C ALA A 106 15.29 -2.87 -16.30
N LEU A 107 16.23 -2.41 -15.45
CA LEU A 107 16.03 -1.25 -14.57
C LEU A 107 16.60 0.03 -15.20
N SER A 108 15.73 0.89 -15.74
CA SER A 108 16.13 2.21 -16.21
C SER A 108 16.43 3.15 -15.04
N PRO A 109 17.53 3.95 -15.09
CA PRO A 109 17.78 5.01 -14.11
C PRO A 109 16.66 6.08 -14.01
N ARG A 110 15.74 6.11 -14.98
CA ARG A 110 14.59 7.02 -15.01
C ARG A 110 13.41 6.52 -14.17
N LEU A 111 13.43 5.26 -13.70
CA LEU A 111 12.32 4.69 -12.96
C LEU A 111 11.96 5.53 -11.73
N ARG A 112 10.68 5.88 -11.64
CA ARG A 112 10.04 6.52 -10.49
C ARG A 112 9.17 5.55 -9.70
N TRP A 113 8.56 4.57 -10.39
CA TRP A 113 7.78 3.52 -9.77
C TRP A 113 8.19 2.16 -10.33
N LEU A 114 8.37 1.19 -9.41
CA LEU A 114 8.54 -0.21 -9.75
C LEU A 114 7.61 -1.04 -8.85
N ILE A 115 6.65 -1.72 -9.46
CA ILE A 115 5.65 -2.53 -8.75
C ILE A 115 5.81 -3.97 -9.19
N LEU A 116 6.36 -4.81 -8.32
CA LEU A 116 6.59 -6.25 -8.52
C LEU A 116 5.94 -7.08 -7.42
N SER A 117 4.96 -6.53 -6.67
CA SER A 117 4.27 -7.27 -5.61
C SER A 117 3.63 -8.55 -6.16
N ASP A 118 3.55 -9.58 -5.31
CA ASP A 118 2.93 -10.87 -5.64
C ASP A 118 3.62 -11.54 -6.84
N ASN A 119 4.92 -11.81 -6.66
CA ASN A 119 5.77 -12.50 -7.62
C ASN A 119 6.64 -13.55 -6.90
N ARG A 120 7.76 -13.96 -7.51
CA ARG A 120 8.69 -14.97 -6.98
C ARG A 120 10.13 -14.45 -6.93
N VAL A 121 10.32 -13.13 -6.92
CA VAL A 121 11.64 -12.49 -6.95
C VAL A 121 12.43 -12.87 -5.70
N ALA A 122 13.59 -13.49 -5.87
CA ALA A 122 14.48 -13.91 -4.78
C ALA A 122 15.58 -12.88 -4.48
N ALA A 123 15.96 -12.06 -5.46
CA ALA A 123 16.96 -11.01 -5.30
C ALA A 123 16.69 -9.85 -6.27
N MET A 124 17.01 -8.62 -5.86
CA MET A 124 17.07 -7.46 -6.74
C MET A 124 18.53 -7.20 -7.17
N PRO A 125 18.76 -6.77 -8.41
CA PRO A 125 20.12 -6.48 -8.87
C PRO A 125 20.66 -5.18 -8.24
N GLU A 126 21.98 -5.07 -8.11
CA GLU A 126 22.68 -3.87 -7.60
C GLU A 126 22.45 -2.62 -8.48
N THR A 127 22.07 -2.81 -9.75
CA THR A 127 21.68 -1.69 -10.63
C THR A 127 20.45 -0.94 -10.15
N LEU A 128 19.71 -1.46 -9.16
CA LEU A 128 18.62 -0.75 -8.50
C LEU A 128 19.08 0.61 -7.94
N GLY A 129 20.29 0.69 -7.39
CA GLY A 129 20.85 1.94 -6.87
C GLY A 129 21.05 3.06 -7.92
N ALA A 130 21.13 2.69 -9.21
CA ALA A 130 21.18 3.69 -10.27
C ALA A 130 19.85 4.43 -10.48
N CYS A 131 18.74 3.86 -9.94
CA CYS A 131 17.40 4.46 -10.02
C CYS A 131 17.21 5.55 -8.93
N ARG A 132 18.05 6.58 -8.92
CA ARG A 132 18.04 7.64 -7.90
C ARG A 132 16.70 8.42 -7.84
N GLY A 133 15.96 8.44 -8.95
CA GLY A 133 14.63 9.04 -9.05
C GLY A 133 13.47 8.14 -8.55
N LEU A 134 13.76 6.91 -8.11
CA LEU A 134 12.76 5.95 -7.67
C LEU A 134 12.07 6.45 -6.39
N ARG A 135 10.75 6.64 -6.47
CA ARG A 135 9.91 7.12 -5.37
C ARG A 135 9.09 6.02 -4.73
N LYS A 136 8.67 5.02 -5.53
CA LYS A 136 7.83 3.91 -5.05
C LYS A 136 8.39 2.57 -5.51
N LEU A 137 8.68 1.70 -4.53
CA LEU A 137 9.14 0.33 -4.75
C LEU A 137 8.20 -0.64 -4.01
N ALA A 138 7.44 -1.43 -4.75
CA ALA A 138 6.51 -2.40 -4.17
C ALA A 138 6.97 -3.84 -4.49
N LEU A 139 7.45 -4.53 -3.46
CA LEU A 139 8.03 -5.88 -3.51
C LEU A 139 7.34 -6.86 -2.55
N ALA A 140 6.20 -6.49 -1.96
CA ALA A 140 5.48 -7.38 -1.05
C ALA A 140 5.09 -8.69 -1.73
N GLY A 141 5.12 -9.81 -0.98
CA GLY A 141 4.74 -11.13 -1.51
C GLY A 141 5.72 -11.70 -2.53
N ASN A 142 7.00 -11.57 -2.26
CA ASN A 142 8.07 -12.16 -3.04
C ASN A 142 8.86 -13.20 -2.22
N ARG A 143 10.06 -13.52 -2.64
CA ARG A 143 10.97 -14.48 -1.99
C ARG A 143 12.32 -13.85 -1.64
N LEU A 144 12.34 -12.54 -1.44
CA LEU A 144 13.57 -11.82 -1.12
C LEU A 144 14.14 -12.28 0.22
N THR A 145 15.43 -12.55 0.25
CA THR A 145 16.19 -12.89 1.46
C THR A 145 17.10 -11.75 1.91
N ALA A 146 17.45 -10.84 1.00
CA ALA A 146 18.18 -9.61 1.29
C ALA A 146 17.82 -8.53 0.26
N LEU A 147 17.93 -7.26 0.65
CA LEU A 147 17.97 -6.14 -0.29
C LEU A 147 19.41 -5.90 -0.76
N PRO A 148 19.62 -5.40 -2.00
CA PRO A 148 20.95 -5.02 -2.46
C PRO A 148 21.47 -3.84 -1.63
N ALA A 149 22.80 -3.79 -1.41
CA ALA A 149 23.40 -2.69 -0.64
C ALA A 149 23.16 -1.32 -1.28
N SER A 150 23.07 -1.30 -2.62
CA SER A 150 22.76 -0.11 -3.42
C SER A 150 21.39 0.51 -3.20
N ILE A 151 20.48 -0.13 -2.45
CA ILE A 151 19.19 0.48 -2.11
C ILE A 151 19.34 1.82 -1.40
N GLY A 152 20.45 2.02 -0.66
CA GLY A 152 20.79 3.29 -0.03
C GLY A 152 21.07 4.45 -1.00
N ASP A 153 21.29 4.17 -2.29
CA ASP A 153 21.50 5.17 -3.32
C ASP A 153 20.19 5.69 -3.95
N CYS A 154 19.06 5.07 -3.63
CA CYS A 154 17.72 5.48 -4.09
C CYS A 154 17.23 6.72 -3.30
N GLU A 155 17.92 7.84 -3.38
CA GLU A 155 17.73 9.04 -2.53
C GLU A 155 16.32 9.64 -2.58
N SER A 156 15.57 9.38 -3.67
CA SER A 156 14.20 9.85 -3.84
C SER A 156 13.14 8.90 -3.30
N LEU A 157 13.53 7.74 -2.74
CA LEU A 157 12.59 6.71 -2.30
C LEU A 157 11.74 7.22 -1.13
N GLU A 158 10.43 7.22 -1.34
CA GLU A 158 9.41 7.66 -0.39
C GLU A 158 8.61 6.50 0.18
N LEU A 159 8.34 5.48 -0.65
CA LEU A 159 7.54 4.32 -0.27
C LEU A 159 8.22 3.02 -0.67
N ILE A 160 8.33 2.08 0.28
CA ILE A 160 8.75 0.71 0.01
C ILE A 160 7.85 -0.31 0.72
N ARG A 161 7.47 -1.39 0.02
CA ARG A 161 6.67 -2.51 0.53
C ARG A 161 7.48 -3.80 0.46
N LEU A 162 7.83 -4.37 1.62
CA LEU A 162 8.67 -5.56 1.79
C LEU A 162 7.94 -6.69 2.53
N SER A 163 6.67 -6.51 2.86
CA SER A 163 5.87 -7.48 3.60
C SER A 163 5.80 -8.83 2.88
N ALA A 164 5.68 -9.92 3.65
CA ALA A 164 5.48 -11.27 3.12
C ALA A 164 6.58 -11.69 2.13
N ASN A 165 7.84 -11.50 2.50
CA ASN A 165 9.02 -12.02 1.82
C ASN A 165 9.68 -13.15 2.63
N ALA A 166 10.92 -13.50 2.32
CA ALA A 166 11.69 -14.56 2.96
C ALA A 166 12.89 -14.03 3.78
N PHE A 167 12.80 -12.81 4.30
CA PHE A 167 13.86 -12.25 5.14
C PHE A 167 13.91 -12.97 6.48
N GLU A 168 15.03 -13.65 6.76
CA GLU A 168 15.30 -14.35 8.03
C GLU A 168 15.81 -13.39 9.13
N ARG A 169 16.41 -12.28 8.73
CA ARG A 169 17.00 -11.27 9.61
C ARG A 169 16.51 -9.88 9.22
N ILE A 170 16.28 -9.05 10.23
CA ILE A 170 15.79 -7.68 10.02
C ILE A 170 16.81 -6.81 9.28
N GLU A 171 18.12 -7.04 9.47
CA GLU A 171 19.19 -6.29 8.81
C GLU A 171 19.20 -6.50 7.29
N ASP A 172 18.82 -7.71 6.85
CA ASP A 172 18.77 -8.07 5.44
C ASP A 172 17.55 -7.41 4.74
N ALA A 173 16.46 -7.20 5.48
CA ALA A 173 15.26 -6.50 5.01
C ALA A 173 15.39 -4.98 5.10
N LEU A 174 16.03 -4.49 6.16
CA LEU A 174 16.10 -3.08 6.53
C LEU A 174 17.57 -2.67 6.77
N PRO A 175 18.42 -2.69 5.73
CA PRO A 175 19.81 -2.26 5.87
C PRO A 175 19.89 -0.77 6.26
N ASP A 176 20.96 -0.39 6.94
CA ASP A 176 21.15 0.97 7.45
C ASP A 176 21.08 2.03 6.33
N GLY A 177 21.56 1.70 5.12
CA GLY A 177 21.45 2.58 3.95
C GLY A 177 19.99 2.91 3.59
N LEU A 178 19.08 1.93 3.68
CA LEU A 178 17.64 2.16 3.47
C LEU A 178 17.06 3.06 4.57
N LEU A 179 17.37 2.77 5.84
CA LEU A 179 16.83 3.51 6.99
C LEU A 179 17.37 4.95 7.07
N ALA A 180 18.51 5.22 6.44
CA ALA A 180 19.13 6.53 6.34
C ALA A 180 18.54 7.40 5.20
N LEU A 181 17.73 6.83 4.30
CA LEU A 181 17.17 7.57 3.17
C LEU A 181 16.36 8.79 3.63
N PRO A 182 16.64 9.99 3.07
CA PRO A 182 16.10 11.24 3.59
C PRO A 182 14.59 11.41 3.34
N ARG A 183 14.04 10.71 2.33
CA ARG A 183 12.64 10.84 1.91
C ARG A 183 11.77 9.62 2.24
N LEU A 184 12.35 8.55 2.79
CA LEU A 184 11.59 7.35 3.12
C LEU A 184 10.55 7.67 4.20
N THR A 185 9.29 7.56 3.84
CA THR A 185 8.14 8.02 4.62
C THR A 185 7.15 6.89 4.90
N TRP A 186 7.02 5.93 3.98
CA TRP A 186 6.09 4.80 4.09
C TRP A 186 6.80 3.48 3.86
N LEU A 187 6.74 2.61 4.86
CA LEU A 187 7.48 1.35 4.89
C LEU A 187 6.63 0.25 5.52
N ALA A 188 6.43 -0.86 4.81
CA ALA A 188 5.81 -2.06 5.35
C ALA A 188 6.75 -3.27 5.23
N TYR A 189 6.88 -4.05 6.31
CA TYR A 189 7.77 -5.22 6.35
C TYR A 189 7.22 -6.39 7.19
N ALA A 190 5.95 -6.37 7.56
CA ALA A 190 5.29 -7.43 8.33
C ALA A 190 5.22 -8.76 7.58
N GLY A 191 5.02 -9.86 8.30
CA GLY A 191 4.83 -11.18 7.70
C GLY A 191 6.10 -11.81 7.11
N ASN A 192 7.29 -11.33 7.50
CA ASN A 192 8.57 -11.96 7.18
C ASN A 192 8.99 -12.94 8.28
N PRO A 193 9.82 -13.95 8.01
CA PRO A 193 10.29 -14.91 9.01
C PRO A 193 10.78 -14.27 10.31
N PHE A 194 11.54 -13.18 10.24
CA PHE A 194 12.04 -12.49 11.45
C PHE A 194 10.92 -11.85 12.31
N ASN A 195 9.73 -11.57 11.76
CA ASN A 195 8.59 -10.97 12.48
C ASN A 195 7.63 -12.02 13.06
N VAL A 196 7.55 -13.23 12.50
CA VAL A 196 6.51 -14.23 12.80
C VAL A 196 6.41 -14.53 14.30
N ALA A 197 7.53 -14.68 14.98
CA ALA A 197 7.53 -14.98 16.41
C ALA A 197 7.02 -13.80 17.25
N GLN A 198 7.28 -12.56 16.83
CA GLN A 198 6.82 -11.35 17.51
C GLN A 198 5.31 -11.14 17.28
N GLU A 199 4.84 -11.31 16.05
CA GLU A 199 3.42 -11.25 15.71
C GLU A 199 2.60 -12.29 16.47
N ALA A 200 3.09 -13.53 16.53
CA ALA A 200 2.45 -14.61 17.28
C ALA A 200 2.41 -14.32 18.79
N ARG A 201 3.49 -13.77 19.37
CA ARG A 201 3.53 -13.36 20.78
C ARG A 201 2.54 -12.23 21.06
N ALA A 202 2.44 -11.23 20.20
CA ALA A 202 1.48 -10.13 20.34
C ALA A 202 0.04 -10.64 20.34
N LEU A 203 -0.31 -11.54 19.41
CA LEU A 203 -1.63 -12.18 19.35
C LEU A 203 -1.95 -13.02 20.60
N ALA A 204 -0.94 -13.64 21.21
CA ALA A 204 -1.10 -14.46 22.42
C ALA A 204 -1.15 -13.62 23.71
N ALA A 205 -0.42 -12.50 23.74
CA ALA A 205 -0.29 -11.65 24.92
C ALA A 205 -1.46 -10.69 25.13
N THR A 206 -2.12 -10.29 24.04
CA THR A 206 -3.25 -9.36 24.12
C THR A 206 -4.57 -10.14 24.21
N PRO A 207 -5.21 -10.17 25.37
CA PRO A 207 -6.50 -10.84 25.52
C PRO A 207 -7.54 -10.07 24.71
N ILE A 208 -8.03 -10.71 23.65
CA ILE A 208 -9.11 -10.18 22.84
C ILE A 208 -10.30 -11.13 22.84
N ALA A 209 -11.51 -10.59 22.88
CA ALA A 209 -12.73 -11.37 22.86
C ALA A 209 -12.80 -12.25 21.59
N ARG A 210 -13.22 -13.51 21.79
CA ARG A 210 -13.59 -14.40 20.67
C ARG A 210 -15.08 -14.31 20.48
N ILE A 211 -15.51 -13.65 19.41
CA ILE A 211 -16.92 -13.41 19.10
C ILE A 211 -17.37 -14.50 18.15
N ALA A 212 -18.38 -15.27 18.56
CA ALA A 212 -18.91 -16.35 17.74
C ALA A 212 -19.62 -15.78 16.51
N TRP A 213 -19.43 -16.43 15.36
CA TRP A 213 -20.03 -15.98 14.10
C TRP A 213 -21.57 -15.93 14.15
N ASP A 214 -22.20 -16.86 14.85
CA ASP A 214 -23.65 -16.94 15.02
C ASP A 214 -24.23 -15.83 15.91
N GLU A 215 -23.37 -15.12 16.68
CA GLU A 215 -23.77 -13.91 17.41
C GLU A 215 -23.79 -12.65 16.50
N LEU A 216 -23.31 -12.75 15.26
CA LEU A 216 -23.17 -11.63 14.32
C LEU A 216 -24.21 -11.70 13.21
N GLN A 217 -25.02 -10.68 13.08
CA GLN A 217 -25.94 -10.51 11.95
C GLN A 217 -25.37 -9.42 11.03
N LEU A 218 -24.80 -9.82 9.87
CA LEU A 218 -24.30 -8.88 8.89
C LEU A 218 -25.44 -8.05 8.27
N GLY A 219 -25.15 -6.78 8.04
CA GLY A 219 -26.01 -5.81 7.36
C GLY A 219 -25.42 -5.37 6.03
N GLU A 220 -25.29 -4.08 5.81
CA GLU A 220 -24.81 -3.48 4.57
C GLU A 220 -23.27 -3.52 4.47
N LEU A 221 -22.75 -3.63 3.24
CA LEU A 221 -21.33 -3.45 2.94
C LEU A 221 -20.97 -1.97 3.10
N LEU A 222 -20.12 -1.66 4.10
CA LEU A 222 -19.65 -0.30 4.37
C LEU A 222 -18.47 0.10 3.50
N GLY A 223 -17.64 -0.88 3.13
CA GLY A 223 -16.47 -0.63 2.32
C GLY A 223 -15.77 -1.91 1.88
N GLU A 224 -15.00 -1.77 0.81
CA GLU A 224 -14.16 -2.82 0.27
C GLU A 224 -12.75 -2.28 0.04
N GLY A 225 -11.78 -2.88 0.69
CA GLY A 225 -10.36 -2.57 0.53
C GLY A 225 -9.56 -3.73 -0.06
N ALA A 226 -8.26 -3.53 -0.19
CA ALA A 226 -7.34 -4.56 -0.66
C ALA A 226 -7.35 -5.78 0.27
N SER A 227 -7.38 -5.56 1.58
CA SER A 227 -7.28 -6.61 2.60
C SER A 227 -8.61 -7.28 2.96
N GLY A 228 -9.78 -6.66 2.66
CA GLY A 228 -11.04 -7.24 3.09
C GLY A 228 -12.28 -6.45 2.74
N HIS A 229 -13.41 -6.98 3.20
CA HIS A 229 -14.71 -6.33 3.17
C HIS A 229 -15.10 -5.89 4.58
N ILE A 230 -15.63 -4.69 4.72
CA ILE A 230 -16.14 -4.16 5.98
C ILE A 230 -17.65 -4.08 5.89
N TRP A 231 -18.34 -4.75 6.78
CA TRP A 231 -19.78 -4.81 6.86
C TRP A 231 -20.30 -4.11 8.12
N SER A 232 -21.42 -3.43 8.04
CA SER A 232 -22.21 -3.16 9.25
C SER A 232 -22.75 -4.48 9.80
N ALA A 233 -22.88 -4.58 11.11
CA ALA A 233 -23.45 -5.77 11.73
C ALA A 233 -24.14 -5.43 13.04
N ARG A 234 -25.01 -6.32 13.49
CA ARG A 234 -25.53 -6.35 14.85
C ARG A 234 -24.89 -7.50 15.60
N TRP A 235 -24.25 -7.20 16.71
CA TRP A 235 -23.71 -8.21 17.60
C TRP A 235 -24.70 -8.49 18.72
N ARG A 236 -25.08 -9.75 18.86
CA ARG A 236 -26.04 -10.27 19.84
C ARG A 236 -25.34 -11.27 20.75
N PRO A 237 -24.56 -10.80 21.75
CA PRO A 237 -23.90 -11.70 22.67
C PRO A 237 -24.89 -12.47 23.50
N ALA A 238 -24.57 -13.69 23.91
CA ALA A 238 -25.41 -14.53 24.76
C ALA A 238 -25.76 -13.85 26.11
N GLN A 239 -24.90 -12.95 26.57
CA GLN A 239 -25.13 -12.09 27.73
C GLN A 239 -24.85 -10.64 27.34
N GLY A 240 -25.86 -9.79 27.46
CA GLY A 240 -25.75 -8.36 27.12
C GLY A 240 -26.79 -7.91 26.11
N GLY A 241 -26.75 -6.62 25.79
CA GLY A 241 -27.66 -5.98 24.83
C GLY A 241 -27.15 -6.11 23.37
N ASP A 242 -28.10 -6.13 22.44
CA ASP A 242 -27.87 -6.04 21.02
C ASP A 242 -27.22 -4.67 20.67
N ARG A 243 -26.08 -4.66 19.96
CA ARG A 243 -25.37 -3.42 19.63
C ARG A 243 -24.82 -3.40 18.20
N PRO A 244 -24.77 -2.22 17.56
CA PRO A 244 -24.19 -2.07 16.25
C PRO A 244 -22.65 -2.17 16.32
N VAL A 245 -22.07 -2.91 15.35
CA VAL A 245 -20.62 -3.10 15.19
C VAL A 245 -20.26 -3.04 13.71
N ALA A 246 -18.98 -2.91 13.40
CA ALA A 246 -18.42 -3.17 12.09
C ALA A 246 -17.69 -4.52 12.09
N VAL A 247 -17.83 -5.28 11.01
CA VAL A 247 -17.17 -6.57 10.83
C VAL A 247 -16.26 -6.49 9.61
N LYS A 248 -14.95 -6.62 9.84
CA LYS A 248 -13.97 -6.76 8.76
C LYS A 248 -13.70 -8.24 8.49
N LEU A 249 -14.05 -8.71 7.30
CA LEU A 249 -13.71 -10.05 6.81
C LEU A 249 -12.54 -9.95 5.84
N PHE A 250 -11.43 -10.62 6.16
CA PHE A 250 -10.24 -10.59 5.33
C PHE A 250 -10.41 -11.40 4.04
N LYS A 251 -9.87 -10.87 2.93
CA LYS A 251 -9.81 -11.52 1.63
C LYS A 251 -8.52 -12.31 1.48
N GLY A 252 -8.62 -13.55 1.03
CA GLY A 252 -7.50 -14.32 0.51
C GLY A 252 -6.26 -14.37 1.40
N ALA A 253 -5.11 -14.65 0.76
CA ALA A 253 -3.86 -14.92 1.44
C ALA A 253 -2.94 -13.69 1.57
N MET A 254 -2.96 -12.75 0.61
CA MET A 254 -2.04 -11.61 0.60
C MET A 254 -2.64 -10.37 -0.06
N THR A 255 -2.20 -9.20 0.40
CA THR A 255 -2.54 -7.89 -0.16
C THR A 255 -1.30 -7.17 -0.70
N SER A 256 -1.45 -5.95 -1.23
CA SER A 256 -0.31 -5.11 -1.62
C SER A 256 0.58 -4.73 -0.43
N ASP A 257 0.05 -4.73 0.78
CA ASP A 257 0.72 -4.22 1.98
C ASP A 257 1.18 -5.33 2.92
N GLY A 258 0.61 -6.55 2.81
CA GLY A 258 1.04 -7.70 3.59
C GLY A 258 -0.01 -8.79 3.75
N LEU A 259 0.14 -9.55 4.83
CA LEU A 259 -0.71 -10.70 5.17
C LEU A 259 -1.87 -10.28 6.08
N PRO A 260 -3.08 -10.84 5.89
CA PRO A 260 -4.22 -10.60 6.78
C PRO A 260 -3.93 -10.91 8.24
N GLY A 261 -3.12 -11.97 8.51
CA GLY A 261 -2.73 -12.33 9.87
C GLY A 261 -1.85 -11.26 10.56
N SER A 262 -0.93 -10.65 9.83
CA SER A 262 -0.07 -9.57 10.34
C SER A 262 -0.90 -8.30 10.60
N GLU A 263 -1.82 -7.94 9.69
CA GLU A 263 -2.75 -6.83 9.91
C GLU A 263 -3.62 -7.06 11.15
N MET A 264 -4.17 -8.27 11.30
CA MET A 264 -4.95 -8.62 12.47
C MET A 264 -4.13 -8.51 13.77
N ALA A 265 -2.88 -8.96 13.76
CA ALA A 265 -1.98 -8.86 14.91
C ALA A 265 -1.72 -7.39 15.27
N ALA A 266 -1.46 -6.54 14.29
CA ALA A 266 -1.26 -5.12 14.49
C ALA A 266 -2.52 -4.41 15.01
N CYS A 267 -3.69 -4.69 14.43
CA CYS A 267 -4.97 -4.14 14.90
C CYS A 267 -5.24 -4.48 16.37
N ILE A 268 -4.95 -5.73 16.78
CA ILE A 268 -5.14 -6.17 18.17
C ILE A 268 -4.12 -5.52 19.10
N ALA A 269 -2.85 -5.45 18.68
CA ALA A 269 -1.79 -4.86 19.48
C ALA A 269 -1.86 -3.32 19.58
N ALA A 270 -2.57 -2.67 18.66
CA ALA A 270 -2.80 -1.22 18.69
C ALA A 270 -3.60 -0.77 19.93
N ASP A 271 -4.33 -1.70 20.57
CA ASP A 271 -5.11 -1.47 21.78
C ASP A 271 -6.09 -0.27 21.66
N VAL A 272 -6.70 0.15 22.77
CA VAL A 272 -7.73 1.18 22.79
C VAL A 272 -7.12 2.58 22.93
N HIS A 273 -7.43 3.46 21.99
CA HIS A 273 -7.04 4.87 22.05
C HIS A 273 -8.12 5.75 21.42
N ALA A 274 -8.29 6.97 21.92
CA ALA A 274 -9.36 7.90 21.46
C ALA A 274 -9.28 8.24 19.96
N HIS A 275 -8.08 8.17 19.37
CA HIS A 275 -7.81 8.53 17.98
C HIS A 275 -7.38 7.32 17.13
N VAL A 276 -7.64 6.10 17.56
CA VAL A 276 -7.36 4.85 16.82
C VAL A 276 -8.65 4.06 16.66
N ILE A 277 -8.89 3.50 15.49
CA ILE A 277 -10.02 2.59 15.26
C ILE A 277 -9.75 1.27 15.99
N GLY A 278 -10.38 1.10 17.14
CA GLY A 278 -10.16 -0.04 18.01
C GLY A 278 -10.87 -1.31 17.58
N VAL A 279 -10.31 -2.45 17.99
CA VAL A 279 -10.87 -3.79 17.78
C VAL A 279 -11.55 -4.26 19.06
N GLU A 280 -12.78 -4.79 18.93
CA GLU A 280 -13.56 -5.33 20.04
C GLU A 280 -13.40 -6.84 20.20
N GLY A 281 -13.12 -7.54 19.09
CA GLY A 281 -12.97 -8.98 19.12
C GLY A 281 -12.53 -9.59 17.81
N ARG A 282 -12.15 -10.86 17.87
CA ARG A 282 -11.81 -11.71 16.74
C ARG A 282 -12.94 -12.69 16.47
N ILE A 283 -13.32 -12.83 15.21
CA ILE A 283 -14.37 -13.76 14.79
C ILE A 283 -13.94 -15.22 15.02
N ALA A 284 -14.85 -16.04 15.56
CA ALA A 284 -14.68 -17.46 15.73
C ALA A 284 -15.82 -18.23 15.06
N GLY A 285 -15.50 -19.37 14.43
CA GLY A 285 -16.51 -20.28 13.86
C GLY A 285 -17.15 -19.79 12.56
N HIS A 286 -16.46 -18.93 11.76
CA HIS A 286 -16.97 -18.56 10.44
C HIS A 286 -17.13 -19.81 9.54
N PRO A 287 -18.30 -20.03 8.88
CA PRO A 287 -18.60 -21.28 8.19
C PRO A 287 -17.65 -21.64 7.04
N GLN A 288 -17.03 -20.64 6.43
CA GLN A 288 -16.04 -20.83 5.37
C GLN A 288 -14.58 -20.67 5.88
N GLY A 289 -14.37 -20.61 7.20
CA GLY A 289 -13.03 -20.42 7.79
C GLY A 289 -12.43 -19.05 7.58
N ALA A 290 -13.20 -18.04 7.13
CA ALA A 290 -12.70 -16.70 6.94
C ALA A 290 -12.27 -16.09 8.29
N GLN A 291 -11.11 -15.40 8.28
CA GLN A 291 -10.64 -14.63 9.42
C GLN A 291 -11.28 -13.24 9.41
N GLY A 292 -11.54 -12.69 10.59
CA GLY A 292 -12.11 -11.36 10.67
C GLY A 292 -12.03 -10.75 12.07
N LEU A 293 -12.28 -9.45 12.11
CA LEU A 293 -12.30 -8.62 13.30
C LEU A 293 -13.69 -7.97 13.47
N VAL A 294 -14.09 -7.81 14.71
CA VAL A 294 -15.24 -7.00 15.10
C VAL A 294 -14.70 -5.70 15.69
N MET A 295 -15.20 -4.59 15.20
CA MET A 295 -14.77 -3.23 15.55
C MET A 295 -15.98 -2.38 15.92
N GLY A 296 -15.79 -1.31 16.65
CA GLY A 296 -16.83 -0.31 16.86
C GLY A 296 -17.38 0.22 15.52
N LEU A 297 -18.68 0.33 15.37
CA LEU A 297 -19.28 0.95 14.19
C LEU A 297 -19.02 2.46 14.24
N ILE A 298 -18.28 2.95 13.27
CA ILE A 298 -17.97 4.39 13.14
C ILE A 298 -19.22 5.11 12.63
N PRO A 299 -19.67 6.18 13.32
CA PRO A 299 -20.85 6.93 12.89
C PRO A 299 -20.71 7.52 11.48
N PRO A 300 -21.82 7.65 10.71
CA PRO A 300 -21.78 8.16 9.33
C PRO A 300 -21.29 9.62 9.18
N ARG A 301 -21.20 10.39 10.28
CA ARG A 301 -20.62 11.74 10.26
C ARG A 301 -19.11 11.77 9.98
N TYR A 302 -18.42 10.63 10.14
CA TYR A 302 -17.00 10.52 9.80
C TYR A 302 -16.82 10.30 8.31
N ARG A 303 -15.83 10.97 7.72
CA ARG A 303 -15.43 10.84 6.32
C ARG A 303 -13.92 10.78 6.20
N SER A 304 -13.40 10.15 5.16
CA SER A 304 -11.96 10.16 4.88
C SER A 304 -11.47 11.59 4.68
N LEU A 305 -10.36 11.92 5.32
CA LEU A 305 -9.73 13.25 5.26
C LEU A 305 -9.27 13.59 3.84
N ALA A 306 -8.85 12.58 3.07
CA ALA A 306 -8.46 12.71 1.66
C ALA A 306 -8.80 11.44 0.86
N GLY A 307 -8.69 11.51 -0.46
CA GLY A 307 -8.62 10.34 -1.31
C GLY A 307 -7.19 9.81 -1.43
N PRO A 308 -7.02 8.53 -1.82
CA PRO A 308 -5.70 7.91 -1.95
C PRO A 308 -4.85 8.56 -3.05
N PRO A 309 -3.52 8.32 -3.06
CA PRO A 309 -2.64 8.79 -4.11
C PRO A 309 -3.07 8.34 -5.51
N SER A 310 -2.93 9.23 -6.49
CA SER A 310 -3.17 8.98 -7.90
C SER A 310 -1.87 8.74 -8.67
N LEU A 311 -1.96 8.37 -9.95
CA LEU A 311 -0.79 8.29 -10.84
C LEU A 311 -0.05 9.63 -10.93
N ALA A 312 -0.78 10.75 -10.91
CA ALA A 312 -0.19 12.08 -10.99
C ALA A 312 0.46 12.52 -9.68
N SER A 313 -0.18 12.25 -8.53
CA SER A 313 0.33 12.65 -7.21
C SER A 313 1.43 11.72 -6.68
N CYS A 314 1.55 10.51 -7.22
CA CYS A 314 2.53 9.46 -6.87
C CYS A 314 2.31 8.92 -5.45
N THR A 315 2.90 9.58 -4.46
CA THR A 315 2.88 9.21 -3.05
C THR A 315 2.18 10.27 -2.19
N ARG A 316 1.39 11.17 -2.78
CA ARG A 316 0.66 12.20 -2.05
C ARG A 316 -0.84 11.99 -2.21
N ASP A 317 -1.57 12.16 -1.12
CA ASP A 317 -3.02 12.08 -1.11
C ASP A 317 -3.68 13.16 -1.97
N VAL A 318 -4.88 12.83 -2.44
CA VAL A 318 -5.68 13.74 -3.26
C VAL A 318 -6.83 14.28 -2.42
N TYR A 319 -6.73 15.54 -2.06
CA TYR A 319 -7.78 16.25 -1.33
C TYR A 319 -8.81 16.85 -2.29
N ALA A 320 -10.05 16.96 -1.82
CA ALA A 320 -11.04 17.75 -2.55
C ALA A 320 -10.57 19.21 -2.68
N SER A 321 -10.76 19.81 -3.86
CA SER A 321 -10.23 21.15 -4.17
C SER A 321 -10.74 22.23 -3.22
N GLU A 322 -11.99 22.08 -2.77
CA GLU A 322 -12.68 23.05 -1.89
C GLU A 322 -12.44 22.79 -0.40
N LEU A 323 -11.74 21.71 -0.02
CA LEU A 323 -11.54 21.38 1.38
C LEU A 323 -10.63 22.42 2.05
N ARG A 324 -11.15 23.06 3.07
CA ARG A 324 -10.44 24.03 3.92
C ARG A 324 -10.73 23.75 5.38
N PHE A 325 -9.80 24.14 6.22
CA PHE A 325 -9.88 23.99 7.67
C PHE A 325 -9.65 25.34 8.36
N THR A 326 -10.33 25.57 9.44
CA THR A 326 -9.92 26.62 10.40
C THR A 326 -8.65 26.17 11.12
N GLY A 327 -7.88 27.12 11.69
CA GLY A 327 -6.71 26.79 12.50
C GLY A 327 -7.02 25.81 13.62
N ALA A 328 -8.16 25.96 14.29
CA ALA A 328 -8.60 25.08 15.35
C ALA A 328 -8.88 23.64 14.85
N GLN A 329 -9.55 23.49 13.71
CA GLN A 329 -9.82 22.17 13.10
C GLN A 329 -8.54 21.48 12.67
N ALA A 330 -7.68 22.18 11.93
CA ALA A 330 -6.40 21.62 11.46
C ALA A 330 -5.52 21.21 12.65
N HIS A 331 -5.47 22.02 13.71
CA HIS A 331 -4.75 21.71 14.94
C HIS A 331 -5.33 20.47 15.65
N ALA A 332 -6.66 20.36 15.76
CA ALA A 332 -7.31 19.19 16.40
C ALA A 332 -7.00 17.89 15.64
N ILE A 333 -7.10 17.90 14.30
CA ILE A 333 -6.75 16.77 13.45
C ILE A 333 -5.28 16.38 13.63
N ALA A 334 -4.36 17.33 13.49
CA ALA A 334 -2.93 17.08 13.59
C ALA A 334 -2.52 16.59 14.98
N ARG A 335 -3.09 17.15 16.04
CA ARG A 335 -2.86 16.72 17.43
C ARG A 335 -3.37 15.29 17.66
N GLY A 336 -4.63 15.02 17.30
CA GLY A 336 -5.22 13.69 17.50
C GLY A 336 -4.46 12.60 16.76
N THR A 337 -4.03 12.86 15.52
CA THR A 337 -3.24 11.91 14.73
C THR A 337 -1.82 11.74 15.24
N ARG A 338 -1.18 12.80 15.74
CA ARG A 338 0.11 12.73 16.43
C ARG A 338 0.01 11.87 17.70
N ASP A 339 -1.02 12.07 18.50
CA ASP A 339 -1.24 11.34 19.75
C ASP A 339 -1.54 9.85 19.46
N ALA A 340 -2.30 9.54 18.38
CA ALA A 340 -2.49 8.17 17.88
C ALA A 340 -1.17 7.52 17.49
N LEU A 341 -0.32 8.21 16.73
CA LEU A 341 0.97 7.69 16.29
C LEU A 341 1.92 7.45 17.49
N ALA A 342 1.95 8.35 18.45
CA ALA A 342 2.73 8.19 19.67
C ALA A 342 2.26 6.98 20.50
N HIS A 343 0.93 6.76 20.56
CA HIS A 343 0.36 5.59 21.20
C HIS A 343 0.80 4.30 20.51
N LEU A 344 0.70 4.19 19.17
CA LEU A 344 1.17 3.02 18.42
C LEU A 344 2.66 2.73 18.68
N HIS A 345 3.50 3.76 18.66
CA HIS A 345 4.92 3.61 18.97
C HIS A 345 5.17 3.11 20.40
N ALA A 346 4.34 3.50 21.37
CA ALA A 346 4.40 3.00 22.74
C ALA A 346 3.96 1.53 22.82
N GLN A 347 3.03 1.09 21.97
CA GLN A 347 2.63 -0.31 21.82
C GLN A 347 3.64 -1.15 21.01
N GLY A 348 4.76 -0.56 20.58
CA GLY A 348 5.78 -1.25 19.79
C GLY A 348 5.37 -1.46 18.32
N LEU A 349 4.50 -0.62 17.79
CA LEU A 349 4.02 -0.68 16.40
C LEU A 349 4.50 0.53 15.60
N MET A 350 4.89 0.29 14.35
CA MET A 350 4.99 1.25 13.27
C MET A 350 3.73 1.17 12.42
N HIS A 351 3.11 2.31 12.07
CA HIS A 351 1.93 2.30 11.18
C HIS A 351 2.30 1.97 9.74
N GLY A 352 3.38 2.56 9.24
CA GLY A 352 3.95 2.26 7.92
C GLY A 352 3.18 2.75 6.71
N ASP A 353 1.92 3.17 6.89
CA ASP A 353 1.03 3.72 5.84
C ASP A 353 0.23 4.92 6.36
N PHE A 354 0.91 5.81 7.09
CA PHE A 354 0.29 6.97 7.73
C PHE A 354 -0.02 8.05 6.67
N TYR A 355 -1.21 7.94 6.09
CA TYR A 355 -1.77 8.80 5.05
C TYR A 355 -3.07 9.46 5.52
N ALA A 356 -3.41 10.59 4.93
CA ALA A 356 -4.69 11.27 5.21
C ALA A 356 -5.91 10.45 4.76
N HIS A 357 -5.80 9.64 3.71
CA HIS A 357 -6.90 8.77 3.29
C HIS A 357 -7.18 7.61 4.27
N ASN A 358 -6.23 7.27 5.16
CA ASN A 358 -6.38 6.31 6.25
C ASN A 358 -6.87 6.97 7.55
N ILE A 359 -7.19 8.27 7.51
CA ILE A 359 -7.71 9.04 8.64
C ILE A 359 -9.16 9.42 8.36
N LEU A 360 -10.04 9.09 9.30
CA LEU A 360 -11.43 9.53 9.29
C LEU A 360 -11.59 10.74 10.20
N VAL A 361 -12.37 11.73 9.76
CA VAL A 361 -12.60 12.96 10.51
C VAL A 361 -14.09 13.28 10.54
N ASP A 362 -14.61 13.68 11.70
CA ASP A 362 -15.98 14.15 11.85
C ASP A 362 -16.08 15.69 11.77
N ASP A 363 -17.29 16.22 11.95
CA ASP A 363 -17.56 17.66 11.84
C ASP A 363 -16.93 18.48 12.97
N ASP A 364 -16.63 17.85 14.12
CA ASP A 364 -15.92 18.45 15.25
C ASP A 364 -14.40 18.35 15.12
N ALA A 365 -13.89 17.91 13.95
CA ALA A 365 -12.47 17.67 13.66
C ALA A 365 -11.82 16.59 14.55
N HIS A 366 -12.63 15.68 15.11
CA HIS A 366 -12.10 14.50 15.78
C HIS A 366 -11.59 13.51 14.73
N ALA A 367 -10.31 13.13 14.83
CA ALA A 367 -9.64 12.25 13.89
C ALA A 367 -9.53 10.83 14.44
N LEU A 368 -9.73 9.83 13.58
CA LEU A 368 -9.54 8.40 13.85
C LEU A 368 -8.57 7.81 12.83
N LEU A 369 -7.44 7.30 13.29
CA LEU A 369 -6.47 6.58 12.46
C LEU A 369 -6.90 5.11 12.29
N GLY A 370 -6.89 4.64 11.07
CA GLY A 370 -7.24 3.26 10.69
C GLY A 370 -6.27 2.67 9.67
N ASP A 371 -6.66 1.57 9.08
CA ASP A 371 -5.92 0.79 8.08
C ASP A 371 -4.51 0.37 8.52
N PHE A 372 -4.45 -0.75 9.22
CA PHE A 372 -3.20 -1.34 9.73
C PHE A 372 -2.58 -2.36 8.75
N GLY A 373 -2.98 -2.37 7.48
CA GLY A 373 -2.49 -3.31 6.47
C GLY A 373 -0.97 -3.30 6.29
N ALA A 374 -0.34 -2.15 6.44
CA ALA A 374 1.10 -1.96 6.38
C ALA A 374 1.80 -1.94 7.73
N ALA A 375 1.06 -2.00 8.83
CA ALA A 375 1.64 -1.89 10.17
C ALA A 375 2.59 -3.05 10.46
N SER A 376 3.65 -2.75 11.18
CA SER A 376 4.72 -3.71 11.49
C SER A 376 5.20 -3.53 12.93
N PHE A 377 5.58 -4.64 13.59
CA PHE A 377 6.13 -4.58 14.94
C PHE A 377 7.55 -4.02 14.93
N LEU A 378 7.81 -3.05 15.81
CA LEU A 378 9.14 -2.48 16.04
C LEU A 378 10.06 -3.51 16.73
N PRO A 379 11.34 -3.60 16.35
CA PRO A 379 12.26 -4.50 17.01
C PRO A 379 12.45 -4.09 18.48
N VAL A 380 12.28 -5.07 19.40
CA VAL A 380 12.35 -4.83 20.86
C VAL A 380 13.79 -4.70 21.32
N ASP A 381 14.69 -5.52 20.77
CA ASP A 381 16.08 -5.65 21.21
C ASP A 381 17.06 -4.76 20.41
N ASP A 382 16.59 -4.01 19.41
CA ASP A 382 17.38 -3.09 18.59
C ASP A 382 16.82 -1.67 18.68
N VAL A 383 17.18 -0.98 19.76
CA VAL A 383 16.72 0.40 20.02
C VAL A 383 17.10 1.37 18.89
N PRO A 384 18.33 1.38 18.35
CA PRO A 384 18.68 2.28 17.24
C PRO A 384 17.82 2.08 16.00
N ARG A 385 17.53 0.83 15.63
CA ARG A 385 16.68 0.51 14.47
C ARG A 385 15.22 0.86 14.74
N SER A 386 14.71 0.57 15.95
CA SER A 386 13.38 0.97 16.38
C SER A 386 13.19 2.49 16.26
N GLU A 387 14.14 3.31 16.71
CA GLU A 387 14.06 4.76 16.59
C GLU A 387 14.20 5.25 15.13
N ALA A 388 14.97 4.54 14.29
CA ALA A 388 15.02 4.83 12.85
C ALA A 388 13.66 4.60 12.18
N LEU A 389 12.96 3.52 12.53
CA LEU A 389 11.63 3.20 12.04
C LEU A 389 10.59 4.21 12.51
N LYS A 390 10.59 4.59 13.78
CA LYS A 390 9.72 5.64 14.30
C LYS A 390 9.94 7.00 13.61
N ARG A 391 11.20 7.31 13.21
CA ARG A 391 11.47 8.54 12.43
C ARG A 391 10.80 8.51 11.06
N ILE A 392 10.65 7.34 10.42
CA ILE A 392 9.94 7.21 9.15
C ILE A 392 8.46 7.57 9.33
N ASP A 393 7.79 7.02 10.33
CA ASP A 393 6.39 7.38 10.66
C ASP A 393 6.23 8.86 11.04
N ARG A 394 7.15 9.42 11.85
CA ARG A 394 7.13 10.86 12.18
C ARG A 394 7.28 11.73 10.93
N ARG A 395 8.03 11.27 9.92
CA ARG A 395 8.13 11.96 8.63
C ARG A 395 6.79 11.94 7.89
N ALA A 396 6.04 10.83 7.97
CA ALA A 396 4.68 10.76 7.42
C ALA A 396 3.73 11.74 8.12
N LEU A 397 3.85 11.89 9.44
CA LEU A 397 3.12 12.92 10.20
C LEU A 397 3.52 14.34 9.75
N SER A 398 4.81 14.60 9.48
CA SER A 398 5.24 15.90 8.93
C SER A 398 4.59 16.20 7.59
N VAL A 399 4.48 15.18 6.70
CA VAL A 399 3.77 15.32 5.41
C VAL A 399 2.31 15.67 5.62
N LEU A 400 1.60 14.99 6.53
CA LEU A 400 0.21 15.30 6.86
C LEU A 400 0.07 16.73 7.38
N ILE A 401 0.96 17.18 8.27
CA ILE A 401 0.96 18.54 8.80
C ILE A 401 1.16 19.56 7.67
N ASP A 402 2.06 19.32 6.72
CA ASP A 402 2.26 20.16 5.55
C ASP A 402 1.01 20.25 4.67
N GLU A 403 0.33 19.11 4.45
CA GLU A 403 -0.91 19.04 3.68
C GLU A 403 -2.06 19.78 4.36
N LEU A 404 -2.19 19.68 5.69
CA LEU A 404 -3.16 20.45 6.47
C LEU A 404 -2.83 21.93 6.47
N THR A 405 -1.55 22.32 6.63
CA THR A 405 -1.08 23.70 6.61
C THR A 405 -1.45 24.41 5.30
N GLN A 406 -1.31 23.72 4.16
CA GLN A 406 -1.68 24.25 2.84
C GLN A 406 -3.18 24.51 2.69
N ARG A 407 -4.02 23.91 3.55
CA ARG A 407 -5.49 23.98 3.52
C ARG A 407 -6.08 24.72 4.70
N CYS A 408 -5.22 25.27 5.56
CA CYS A 408 -5.60 25.95 6.78
C CYS A 408 -5.66 27.47 6.55
N ASP A 409 -6.67 28.13 7.13
CA ASP A 409 -6.78 29.60 7.13
C ASP A 409 -5.73 30.28 8.05
N THR A 410 -5.16 29.53 9.00
CA THR A 410 -4.16 29.99 9.97
C THR A 410 -2.98 29.03 10.02
N PRO A 411 -2.07 29.05 9.03
CA PRO A 411 -0.98 28.07 8.88
C PRO A 411 -0.08 27.92 10.12
N ASP A 412 0.16 29.02 10.86
CA ASP A 412 1.02 29.03 12.05
C ASP A 412 0.45 28.19 13.22
N ALA A 413 -0.85 27.89 13.21
CA ALA A 413 -1.50 27.08 14.25
C ALA A 413 -0.92 25.65 14.36
N LEU A 414 -0.20 25.17 13.35
CA LEU A 414 0.37 23.82 13.29
C LEU A 414 1.88 23.78 13.57
N ALA A 415 2.54 24.92 13.77
CA ALA A 415 4.00 25.02 13.86
C ALA A 415 4.59 24.16 15.01
N GLU A 416 3.93 24.13 16.17
CA GLU A 416 4.36 23.40 17.36
C GLU A 416 4.11 21.86 17.28
N LEU A 417 3.31 21.41 16.33
CA LEU A 417 2.97 19.99 16.18
C LEU A 417 3.95 19.22 15.31
N ARG A 418 4.88 19.90 14.64
CA ARG A 418 5.91 19.26 13.82
C ARG A 418 6.82 18.39 14.68
N PRO A 419 7.08 17.09 14.30
CA PRO A 419 7.91 16.16 15.05
C PRO A 419 9.39 16.48 14.96
#